data_3e81a958b54ece2968739fa25ccbe4d7
#
_entry.id   3e81a958b54ece2968739fa25ccbe4d7
#
_cell.length_a   1.000
_cell.length_b   1.000
_cell.length_c   1.000
_cell.angle_alpha   90.00
_cell.angle_beta   90.00
_cell.angle_gamma   90.00
#
_symmetry.space_group_name_H-M   'P 1'
#
loop_
_entity.id
_entity.type
_entity.pdbx_description
1 polymer ?
#
loop_
_entity_poly.entity_id
_entity_poly.type
_entity_poly.pdbx_seq_one_letter_code
_entity_poly.pdbx_strand_id
1 'polypeptide(L)'
;MYNYTLASKKELADYKKSNPAAFKKIARMLEEMRIHPREGTGHPEPLVKGNDITYSRHVTKKDRLIYDIYDDIIKVLILTTKGHYQDK
;
A
#
# COMPACT_ATOMS: atom_id res chain seq x y z
N MET A 1 10.43 -6.86 -7.16
CA MET A 1 10.18 -7.87 -6.13
C MET A 1 9.49 -7.25 -4.92
N TYR A 2 8.60 -8.01 -4.31
CA TYR A 2 7.85 -7.51 -3.15
C TYR A 2 8.22 -8.22 -1.87
N ASN A 3 8.27 -7.46 -0.79
CA ASN A 3 8.37 -7.98 0.54
C ASN A 3 7.14 -7.53 1.31
N TYR A 4 6.53 -8.45 2.04
CA TYR A 4 5.34 -8.11 2.81
C TYR A 4 5.62 -8.30 4.30
N THR A 5 5.19 -7.33 5.11
CA THR A 5 5.23 -7.53 6.55
C THR A 5 4.18 -8.56 6.93
N LEU A 6 4.31 -9.11 8.11
CA LEU A 6 3.34 -10.06 8.60
C LEU A 6 1.95 -9.44 8.66
N ALA A 7 1.89 -8.18 9.11
CA ALA A 7 0.61 -7.47 9.19
C ALA A 7 -0.02 -7.31 7.82
N SER A 8 0.76 -6.95 6.80
CA SER A 8 0.19 -6.74 5.48
C SER A 8 -0.29 -8.04 4.85
N LYS A 9 0.41 -9.15 5.10
CA LYS A 9 -0.04 -10.45 4.59
C LYS A 9 -1.40 -10.81 5.17
N LYS A 10 -1.56 -10.58 6.45
CA LYS A 10 -2.80 -10.89 7.14
C LYS A 10 -3.94 -10.03 6.62
N GLU A 11 -3.67 -8.75 6.45
CA GLU A 11 -4.68 -7.83 5.94
C GLU A 11 -5.08 -8.16 4.51
N LEU A 12 -4.11 -8.55 3.71
CA LEU A 12 -4.40 -8.93 2.33
C LEU A 12 -5.34 -10.13 2.28
N ALA A 13 -5.09 -11.12 3.13
CA ALA A 13 -5.96 -12.28 3.21
C ALA A 13 -7.36 -11.90 3.65
N ASP A 14 -7.47 -10.95 4.58
CA ASP A 14 -8.77 -10.48 5.04
C ASP A 14 -9.54 -9.78 3.93
N TYR A 15 -8.88 -8.93 3.17
CA TYR A 15 -9.52 -8.25 2.04
C TYR A 15 -10.05 -9.25 1.02
N LYS A 16 -9.27 -10.27 0.75
CA LYS A 16 -9.67 -11.26 -0.23
C LYS A 16 -10.99 -11.91 0.15
N LYS A 17 -11.21 -12.11 1.44
CA LYS A 17 -12.43 -12.73 1.93
C LYS A 17 -13.57 -11.73 2.09
N SER A 18 -13.30 -10.59 2.71
CA SER A 18 -14.37 -9.70 3.15
C SER A 18 -14.68 -8.58 2.19
N ASN A 19 -13.75 -8.23 1.31
CA ASN A 19 -13.98 -7.12 0.39
C ASN A 19 -13.27 -7.37 -0.92
N PRO A 20 -13.85 -8.25 -1.77
CA PRO A 20 -13.21 -8.61 -3.04
C PRO A 20 -12.95 -7.42 -3.97
N ALA A 21 -13.82 -6.41 -3.93
CA ALA A 21 -13.63 -5.24 -4.78
C ALA A 21 -12.37 -4.49 -4.38
N ALA A 22 -12.17 -4.28 -3.08
CA ALA A 22 -10.97 -3.63 -2.61
C ALA A 22 -9.74 -4.50 -2.88
N PHE A 23 -9.88 -5.80 -2.75
CA PHE A 23 -8.79 -6.71 -3.04
C PHE A 23 -8.34 -6.58 -4.50
N LYS A 24 -9.28 -6.49 -5.41
CA LYS A 24 -8.95 -6.31 -6.83
C LYS A 24 -8.20 -5.01 -7.06
N LYS A 25 -8.62 -3.95 -6.39
CA LYS A 25 -7.93 -2.67 -6.52
C LYS A 25 -6.51 -2.77 -5.99
N ILE A 26 -6.33 -3.45 -4.86
CA ILE A 26 -5.01 -3.66 -4.30
C ILE A 26 -4.13 -4.45 -5.26
N ALA A 27 -4.68 -5.50 -5.85
CA ALA A 27 -3.93 -6.30 -6.81
C ALA A 27 -3.47 -5.47 -8.00
N ARG A 28 -4.34 -4.59 -8.48
CA ARG A 28 -3.98 -3.69 -9.58
C ARG A 28 -2.86 -2.75 -9.16
N MET A 29 -2.96 -2.19 -7.96
CA MET A 29 -1.93 -1.29 -7.48
C MET A 29 -0.60 -1.99 -7.34
N LEU A 30 -0.61 -3.21 -6.83
CA LEU A 30 0.62 -3.99 -6.70
C LEU A 30 1.26 -4.26 -8.05
N GLU A 31 0.43 -4.50 -9.05
CA GLU A 31 0.95 -4.72 -10.40
C GLU A 31 1.59 -3.45 -10.95
N GLU A 32 0.92 -2.32 -10.77
CA GLU A 32 1.46 -1.03 -11.23
C GLU A 32 2.74 -0.64 -10.53
N MET A 33 2.82 -0.91 -9.24
CA MET A 33 3.96 -0.47 -8.45
C MET A 33 5.26 -1.14 -8.87
N ARG A 34 5.17 -2.25 -9.56
CA ARG A 34 6.37 -2.90 -10.07
C ARG A 34 7.08 -2.03 -11.09
N ILE A 35 6.30 -1.21 -11.79
CA ILE A 35 6.85 -0.37 -12.86
C ILE A 35 6.84 1.10 -12.46
N HIS A 36 5.75 1.52 -11.83
CA HIS A 36 5.56 2.93 -11.44
C HIS A 36 5.26 3.01 -9.96
N PRO A 37 6.27 2.89 -9.11
CA PRO A 37 6.02 2.89 -7.67
C PRO A 37 5.52 4.21 -7.11
N ARG A 38 5.71 5.30 -7.84
CA ARG A 38 5.32 6.62 -7.36
C ARG A 38 4.18 7.25 -8.12
N GLU A 39 3.54 6.49 -9.00
CA GLU A 39 2.44 7.00 -9.83
C GLU A 39 1.37 5.95 -10.01
N GLY A 40 0.17 6.39 -10.33
CA GLY A 40 -0.87 5.46 -10.75
C GLY A 40 -2.09 5.44 -9.86
N THR A 41 -2.73 4.29 -9.83
CA THR A 41 -4.00 4.09 -9.13
C THR A 41 -3.87 4.39 -7.64
N GLY A 42 -4.85 5.10 -7.10
CA GLY A 42 -4.91 5.35 -5.67
C GLY A 42 -4.17 6.60 -5.22
N HIS A 43 -3.75 7.43 -6.15
CA HIS A 43 -3.06 8.69 -5.83
C HIS A 43 -1.89 8.51 -4.90
N PRO A 44 -0.82 7.84 -5.36
CA PRO A 44 0.34 7.66 -4.49
C PRO A 44 0.96 9.00 -4.10
N GLU A 45 1.27 9.13 -2.84
CA GLU A 45 1.92 10.34 -2.35
C GLU A 45 2.84 10.00 -1.20
N PRO A 46 3.90 10.81 -1.03
CA PRO A 46 4.84 10.55 0.06
C PRO A 46 4.13 10.68 1.40
N LEU A 47 4.34 9.72 2.25
CA LEU A 47 3.72 9.74 3.55
C LEU A 47 4.51 10.61 4.51
N VAL A 48 5.82 10.63 4.37
CA VAL A 48 6.69 11.41 5.24
C VAL A 48 7.33 12.51 4.42
N LYS A 49 7.13 13.74 4.84
CA LYS A 49 7.67 14.88 4.14
C LYS A 49 9.19 14.80 4.04
N GLY A 50 9.69 14.99 2.84
CA GLY A 50 11.14 14.93 2.62
C GLY A 50 11.69 13.54 2.49
N ASN A 51 10.84 12.54 2.62
CA ASN A 51 11.23 11.15 2.49
C ASN A 51 10.64 10.60 1.19
N ASP A 52 11.50 10.21 0.28
CA ASP A 52 11.06 9.70 -1.02
C ASP A 52 10.97 8.17 -1.02
N ILE A 53 10.87 7.60 0.14
CA ILE A 53 10.84 6.15 0.30
C ILE A 53 9.45 5.65 0.65
N THR A 54 8.82 6.25 1.65
CA THR A 54 7.54 5.77 2.14
C THR A 54 6.37 6.48 1.48
N TYR A 55 5.54 5.71 0.81
CA TYR A 55 4.40 6.23 0.08
C TYR A 55 3.12 5.57 0.54
N SER A 56 2.01 6.22 0.28
CA SER A 56 0.71 5.63 0.54
C SER A 56 -0.17 5.79 -0.69
N ARG A 57 -1.05 4.82 -0.88
CA ARG A 57 -2.08 4.87 -1.92
C ARG A 57 -3.42 4.60 -1.27
N HIS A 58 -4.45 5.25 -1.79
CA HIS A 58 -5.80 5.06 -1.26
C HIS A 58 -6.38 3.74 -1.78
N VAL A 59 -6.85 2.91 -0.87
CA VAL A 59 -7.54 1.68 -1.23
C VAL A 59 -9.04 1.92 -1.19
N THR A 60 -9.51 2.44 -0.05
CA THR A 60 -10.88 2.87 0.12
C THR A 60 -10.83 4.24 0.76
N LYS A 61 -11.96 4.78 1.16
CA LYS A 61 -11.98 6.07 1.84
C LYS A 61 -11.20 6.04 3.15
N LYS A 62 -11.18 4.89 3.80
CA LYS A 62 -10.53 4.76 5.10
C LYS A 62 -9.19 4.08 5.05
N ASP A 63 -9.01 3.20 4.09
CA ASP A 63 -7.85 2.33 4.09
C ASP A 63 -6.81 2.77 3.10
N ARG A 64 -5.56 2.57 3.45
CA ARG A 64 -4.44 2.93 2.61
C ARG A 64 -3.44 1.80 2.53
N LEU A 65 -2.80 1.72 1.38
CA LEU A 65 -1.68 0.82 1.17
C LEU A 65 -0.43 1.63 1.43
N ILE A 66 0.32 1.24 2.45
CA ILE A 66 1.55 1.96 2.80
C ILE A 66 2.73 1.08 2.48
N TYR A 67 3.69 1.62 1.77
CA TYR A 67 4.82 0.85 1.29
C TYR A 67 6.09 1.68 1.23
N ASP A 68 7.22 1.01 1.34
CA ASP A 68 8.54 1.61 1.17
C ASP A 68 9.12 1.18 -0.16
N ILE A 69 9.80 2.08 -0.82
CA ILE A 69 10.43 1.82 -2.11
C ILE A 69 11.94 1.77 -1.92
N TYR A 70 12.54 0.62 -2.22
CA TYR A 70 13.99 0.45 -2.16
C TYR A 70 14.46 -0.14 -3.48
N ASP A 71 15.09 0.66 -4.31
CA ASP A 71 15.62 0.18 -5.60
C ASP A 71 14.70 -0.86 -6.26
N ASP A 72 15.06 -2.14 -6.16
CA ASP A 72 14.30 -3.21 -6.81
C ASP A 72 13.22 -3.81 -5.93
N ILE A 73 13.12 -3.37 -4.70
CA ILE A 73 12.23 -4.00 -3.74
C ILE A 73 11.17 -3.03 -3.26
N ILE A 74 9.93 -3.49 -3.27
CA ILE A 74 8.82 -2.74 -2.68
C ILE A 74 8.40 -3.49 -1.42
N LYS A 75 8.51 -2.82 -0.29
CA LYS A 75 8.12 -3.44 0.96
C LYS A 75 6.74 -2.94 1.35
N VAL A 76 5.77 -3.84 1.34
CA VAL A 76 4.41 -3.49 1.69
C VAL A 76 4.26 -3.58 3.20
N LEU A 77 4.01 -2.45 3.82
CA LEU A 77 4.00 -2.35 5.27
C LEU A 77 2.63 -2.63 5.86
N ILE A 78 1.60 -2.00 5.30
CA ILE A 78 0.28 -2.11 5.89
C ILE A 78 -0.76 -1.76 4.85
N LEU A 79 -1.93 -2.40 4.93
CA LEU A 79 -3.00 -2.17 3.97
C LEU A 79 -4.17 -1.39 4.56
N THR A 80 -4.24 -1.30 5.86
CA THR A 80 -5.24 -0.45 6.49
C THR A 80 -4.56 0.39 7.55
N THR A 81 -4.98 1.62 7.68
CA THR A 81 -4.41 2.49 8.69
C THR A 81 -5.29 2.60 9.90
N LYS A 82 -6.58 2.50 9.66
CA LYS A 82 -7.56 2.70 10.72
C LYS A 82 -7.32 3.99 11.47
N GLY A 83 -6.71 4.94 10.76
CA GLY A 83 -6.49 6.24 11.32
C GLY A 83 -5.35 6.37 12.28
N HIS A 84 -4.49 5.37 12.36
CA HIS A 84 -3.41 5.42 13.36
C HIS A 84 -2.04 5.72 12.82
N TYR A 85 -1.74 5.19 11.68
CA TYR A 85 -0.37 5.18 11.22
C TYR A 85 0.23 6.55 11.02
N GLN A 86 -0.51 7.48 10.52
CA GLN A 86 0.02 8.76 10.17
C GLN A 86 -0.18 9.83 11.21
N ASP A 87 -0.46 9.48 12.37
CA ASP A 87 -0.61 10.48 13.39
C ASP A 87 0.66 11.18 13.68
N LYS A 88 0.83 11.51 13.52
CA LYS A 88 1.82 12.12 13.79
C LYS A 88 2.03 12.74 13.53
#